data_1413164d4417f5ede150b7027d4d0cfc
#
_entry.id   1413164d4417f5ede150b7027d4d0cfc
#
_cell.length_a   1.000
_cell.length_b   1.000
_cell.length_c   1.000
_cell.angle_alpha   90.00
_cell.angle_beta   90.00
_cell.angle_gamma   90.00
#
_symmetry.space_group_name_H-M   'P 1'
#
loop_
_entity.id
_entity.type
_entity.pdbx_description
1 polymer ?
#
loop_
_entity_poly.entity_id
_entity_poly.type
_entity_poly.pdbx_seq_one_letter_code
_entity_poly.pdbx_strand_id
1 'polypeptide(L)'
;MNKELLAKHLPSYLLDFASKFTIPEEFLQKYADLVVLVLESKSIADEKEKQSWFDLYPLMNEEQISKLREILTKEKEKLAEIEAKYQEKQEQIKQKYEKVFSSPEYQKQQQALKTAETASKQQEEQEADALLSQI
;
A
#
# COMPACT_ATOMS: atom_id res chain seq x y z
N MET A 1 7.48 -20.24 -18.54
CA MET A 1 6.35 -21.04 -18.08
C MET A 1 5.10 -20.68 -18.87
N ASN A 2 4.23 -21.65 -19.15
CA ASN A 2 3.03 -21.42 -19.96
C ASN A 2 2.01 -20.54 -19.20
N LYS A 3 1.67 -19.38 -19.78
CA LYS A 3 0.69 -18.47 -19.19
C LYS A 3 -0.70 -19.08 -19.02
N GLU A 4 -1.09 -20.01 -19.91
CA GLU A 4 -2.37 -20.69 -19.81
C GLU A 4 -2.47 -21.56 -18.56
N LEU A 5 -1.39 -22.26 -18.22
CA LEU A 5 -1.30 -23.06 -17.00
C LEU A 5 -1.36 -22.19 -15.76
N LEU A 6 -0.65 -21.06 -15.77
CA LEU A 6 -0.69 -20.08 -14.69
C LEU A 6 -2.09 -19.50 -14.52
N ALA A 7 -2.77 -19.19 -15.62
CA ALA A 7 -4.12 -18.63 -15.60
C ALA A 7 -5.16 -19.55 -14.98
N LYS A 8 -4.97 -20.86 -15.08
CA LYS A 8 -5.86 -21.87 -14.48
C LYS A 8 -5.79 -21.89 -12.96
N HIS A 9 -4.63 -21.57 -12.39
CA HIS A 9 -4.35 -21.76 -10.97
C HIS A 9 -4.12 -20.47 -10.20
N LEU A 10 -3.78 -19.38 -10.88
CA LEU A 10 -3.43 -18.12 -10.25
C LEU A 10 -4.41 -17.00 -10.65
N PRO A 11 -4.60 -15.99 -9.76
CA PRO A 11 -5.37 -14.80 -10.11
C PRO A 11 -4.74 -14.03 -11.26
N SER A 12 -5.57 -13.33 -12.04
CA SER A 12 -5.12 -12.58 -13.22
C SER A 12 -4.07 -11.51 -12.90
N TYR A 13 -4.14 -10.88 -11.74
CA TYR A 13 -3.20 -9.84 -11.34
C TYR A 13 -1.79 -10.36 -11.02
N LEU A 14 -1.64 -11.67 -10.78
CA LEU A 14 -0.35 -12.31 -10.53
C LEU A 14 0.29 -12.96 -11.75
N LEU A 15 -0.43 -13.06 -12.86
CA LEU A 15 0.05 -13.79 -14.05
C LEU A 15 1.35 -13.23 -14.60
N ASP A 16 1.45 -11.92 -14.77
CA ASP A 16 2.65 -11.28 -15.30
C ASP A 16 3.84 -11.43 -14.34
N PHE A 17 3.59 -11.29 -13.05
CA PHE A 17 4.61 -11.47 -12.04
C PHE A 17 5.08 -12.94 -11.97
N ALA A 18 4.14 -13.87 -11.95
CA ALA A 18 4.44 -15.31 -11.91
C ALA A 18 5.20 -15.79 -13.16
N SER A 19 4.97 -15.18 -14.31
CA SER A 19 5.66 -15.55 -15.55
C SER A 19 7.18 -15.31 -15.50
N LYS A 20 7.66 -14.50 -14.57
CA LYS A 20 9.09 -14.25 -14.35
C LYS A 20 9.80 -15.43 -13.67
N PHE A 21 9.06 -16.32 -13.03
CA PHE A 21 9.58 -17.42 -12.25
C PHE A 21 9.41 -18.75 -12.98
N THR A 22 10.27 -19.72 -12.65
CA THR A 22 10.10 -21.12 -13.05
C THR A 22 9.45 -21.85 -11.88
N ILE A 23 8.15 -22.11 -11.99
CA ILE A 23 7.37 -22.77 -10.94
C ILE A 23 7.13 -24.23 -11.36
N PRO A 24 7.45 -25.23 -10.49
CA PRO A 24 7.13 -26.62 -10.80
C PRO A 24 5.63 -26.80 -11.05
N GLU A 25 5.29 -27.48 -12.13
CA GLU A 25 3.91 -27.71 -12.50
C GLU A 25 3.12 -28.43 -11.42
N GLU A 26 3.71 -29.44 -10.80
CA GLU A 26 3.12 -30.17 -9.70
C GLU A 26 2.83 -29.27 -8.50
N PHE A 27 3.73 -28.35 -8.18
CA PHE A 27 3.55 -27.38 -7.12
C PHE A 27 2.35 -26.46 -7.41
N LEU A 28 2.27 -25.99 -8.63
CA LEU A 28 1.18 -25.14 -9.08
C LEU A 28 -0.17 -25.86 -9.05
N GLN A 29 -0.21 -27.14 -9.43
CA GLN A 29 -1.45 -27.93 -9.45
C GLN A 29 -1.92 -28.33 -8.05
N LYS A 30 -1.01 -28.77 -7.19
CA LYS A 30 -1.34 -29.27 -5.85
C LYS A 30 -1.45 -28.16 -4.81
N TYR A 31 -0.62 -27.13 -4.92
CA TYR A 31 -0.45 -26.10 -3.92
C TYR A 31 -0.53 -24.70 -4.53
N ALA A 32 -1.52 -24.48 -5.38
CA ALA A 32 -1.72 -23.18 -6.02
C ALA A 32 -1.87 -22.04 -5.00
N ASP A 33 -2.54 -22.29 -3.89
CA ASP A 33 -2.69 -21.36 -2.78
C ASP A 33 -1.34 -20.97 -2.15
N LEU A 34 -0.45 -21.94 -1.98
CA LEU A 34 0.89 -21.71 -1.45
C LEU A 34 1.76 -20.92 -2.44
N VAL A 35 1.64 -21.20 -3.74
CA VAL A 35 2.32 -20.41 -4.78
C VAL A 35 1.90 -18.95 -4.70
N VAL A 36 0.61 -18.67 -4.54
CA VAL A 36 0.09 -17.31 -4.35
C VAL A 36 0.70 -16.67 -3.11
N LEU A 37 0.73 -17.39 -2.00
CA LEU A 37 1.31 -16.88 -0.75
C LEU A 37 2.79 -16.52 -0.89
N VAL A 38 3.58 -17.35 -1.58
CA VAL A 38 4.99 -17.08 -1.83
C VAL A 38 5.14 -15.84 -2.71
N LEU A 39 4.36 -15.73 -3.78
CA LEU A 39 4.42 -14.59 -4.70
C LEU A 39 4.04 -13.28 -4.03
N GLU A 40 3.07 -13.30 -3.13
CA GLU A 40 2.58 -12.12 -2.42
C GLU A 40 3.35 -11.82 -1.12
N SER A 41 4.21 -12.73 -0.67
CA SER A 41 4.94 -12.56 0.60
C SER A 41 5.84 -11.34 0.56
N LYS A 42 5.73 -10.50 1.59
CA LYS A 42 6.58 -9.32 1.79
C LYS A 42 7.88 -9.67 2.53
N SER A 43 7.87 -10.71 3.35
CA SER A 43 9.10 -11.17 4.00
C SER A 43 10.03 -11.88 3.03
N ILE A 44 9.49 -12.47 1.95
CA ILE A 44 10.26 -12.99 0.83
C ILE A 44 10.15 -11.99 -0.32
N ALA A 45 10.71 -10.79 -0.13
CA ALA A 45 10.56 -9.68 -1.08
C ALA A 45 11.43 -9.82 -2.32
N ASP A 46 12.59 -10.48 -2.21
CA ASP A 46 13.52 -10.66 -3.30
C ASP A 46 13.02 -11.75 -4.28
N GLU A 47 13.05 -11.44 -5.57
CA GLU A 47 12.68 -12.39 -6.62
C GLU A 47 13.53 -13.65 -6.59
N LYS A 48 14.83 -13.54 -6.26
CA LYS A 48 15.74 -14.68 -6.13
C LYS A 48 15.33 -15.60 -4.99
N GLU A 49 14.91 -15.05 -3.86
CA GLU A 49 14.42 -15.83 -2.73
C GLU A 49 13.13 -16.57 -3.08
N LYS A 50 12.20 -15.91 -3.76
CA LYS A 50 10.98 -16.56 -4.23
C LYS A 50 11.29 -17.71 -5.18
N GLN A 51 12.20 -17.51 -6.12
CA GLN A 51 12.62 -18.57 -7.03
C GLN A 51 13.28 -19.73 -6.27
N SER A 52 14.07 -19.45 -5.25
CA SER A 52 14.70 -20.46 -4.40
C SER A 52 13.67 -21.37 -3.73
N TRP A 53 12.55 -20.83 -3.26
CA TRP A 53 11.46 -21.62 -2.69
C TRP A 53 10.81 -22.54 -3.73
N PHE A 54 10.62 -22.07 -4.95
CA PHE A 54 10.09 -22.90 -6.04
C PHE A 54 11.07 -24.01 -6.42
N ASP A 55 12.38 -23.70 -6.43
CA ASP A 55 13.43 -24.68 -6.70
C ASP A 55 13.55 -25.74 -5.59
N LEU A 56 13.26 -25.37 -4.34
CA LEU A 56 13.28 -26.27 -3.21
C LEU A 56 12.07 -27.21 -3.14
N TYR A 57 10.97 -26.85 -3.80
CA TYR A 57 9.73 -27.64 -3.74
C TYR A 57 9.93 -29.15 -3.96
N PRO A 58 10.66 -29.60 -4.99
CA PRO A 58 10.84 -31.03 -5.22
C PRO A 58 11.58 -31.74 -4.09
N LEU A 59 12.33 -31.01 -3.26
CA LEU A 59 13.11 -31.54 -2.13
C LEU A 59 12.34 -31.44 -0.80
N MET A 60 11.22 -30.75 -0.77
CA MET A 60 10.42 -30.55 0.44
C MET A 60 9.46 -31.72 0.66
N ASN A 61 9.35 -32.15 1.92
CA ASN A 61 8.32 -33.11 2.33
C ASN A 61 7.02 -32.38 2.72
N GLU A 62 5.96 -33.14 2.96
CA GLU A 62 4.65 -32.56 3.31
C GLU A 62 4.67 -31.74 4.60
N GLU A 63 5.46 -32.16 5.58
CA GLU A 63 5.62 -31.43 6.84
C GLU A 63 6.25 -30.06 6.62
N GLN A 64 7.29 -29.98 5.80
CA GLN A 64 7.95 -28.71 5.47
C GLN A 64 7.04 -27.79 4.68
N ILE A 65 6.27 -28.34 3.75
CA ILE A 65 5.27 -27.58 2.98
C ILE A 65 4.19 -27.03 3.91
N SER A 66 3.71 -27.84 4.84
CA SER A 66 2.70 -27.41 5.81
C SER A 66 3.21 -26.29 6.73
N LYS A 67 4.46 -26.37 7.16
CA LYS A 67 5.10 -25.32 7.96
C LYS A 67 5.25 -24.01 7.18
N LEU A 68 5.67 -24.10 5.93
CA LEU A 68 5.78 -22.92 5.07
C LEU A 68 4.41 -22.27 4.87
N ARG A 69 3.39 -23.06 4.60
CA ARG A 69 2.02 -22.56 4.47
C ARG A 69 1.56 -21.85 5.75
N GLU A 70 1.81 -22.45 6.89
CA GLU A 70 1.44 -21.87 8.19
C GLU A 70 2.12 -20.51 8.42
N ILE A 71 3.43 -20.44 8.20
CA ILE A 71 4.20 -19.20 8.36
C ILE A 71 3.68 -18.10 7.43
N LEU A 72 3.47 -18.41 6.16
CA LEU A 72 3.01 -17.44 5.18
C LEU A 72 1.56 -17.01 5.40
N THR A 73 0.72 -17.94 5.85
CA THR A 73 -0.68 -17.63 6.22
C THR A 73 -0.73 -16.69 7.41
N LYS A 74 0.07 -16.94 8.45
CA LYS A 74 0.17 -16.06 9.62
C LYS A 74 0.70 -14.68 9.24
N GLU A 75 1.67 -14.61 8.36
CA GLU A 75 2.19 -13.35 7.82
C GLU A 75 1.08 -12.55 7.14
N LYS A 76 0.33 -13.18 6.27
CA LYS A 76 -0.78 -12.55 5.54
C LYS A 76 -1.85 -12.03 6.51
N GLU A 77 -2.20 -12.80 7.53
CA GLU A 77 -3.15 -12.40 8.56
C GLU A 77 -2.65 -11.20 9.36
N LYS A 78 -1.37 -11.21 9.76
CA LYS A 78 -0.77 -10.07 10.49
C LYS A 78 -0.73 -8.81 9.64
N LEU A 79 -0.38 -8.92 8.37
CA LEU A 79 -0.37 -7.78 7.46
C LEU A 79 -1.77 -7.22 7.27
N ALA A 80 -2.79 -8.08 7.15
CA ALA A 80 -4.18 -7.66 7.06
C ALA A 80 -4.64 -6.94 8.33
N GLU A 81 -4.26 -7.43 9.53
CA GLU A 81 -4.55 -6.78 10.80
C GLU A 81 -3.89 -5.40 10.92
N ILE A 82 -2.62 -5.31 10.52
CA ILE A 82 -1.87 -4.04 10.54
C ILE A 82 -2.53 -3.04 9.59
N GLU A 83 -2.90 -3.46 8.40
CA GLU A 83 -3.56 -2.62 7.41
C GLU A 83 -4.94 -2.15 7.91
N ALA A 84 -5.72 -3.05 8.50
CA ALA A 84 -7.02 -2.71 9.08
C ALA A 84 -6.87 -1.68 10.20
N LYS A 85 -5.90 -1.85 11.10
CA LYS A 85 -5.61 -0.89 12.17
C LYS A 85 -5.15 0.45 11.62
N TYR A 86 -4.34 0.43 10.58
CA TYR A 86 -3.87 1.65 9.91
C TYR A 86 -5.03 2.42 9.29
N GLN A 87 -5.91 1.74 8.57
CA GLN A 87 -7.11 2.36 7.99
C GLN A 87 -8.05 2.90 9.06
N GLU A 88 -8.24 2.17 10.16
CA GLU A 88 -9.04 2.63 11.29
C GLU A 88 -8.46 3.90 11.91
N LYS A 89 -7.14 3.96 12.12
CA LYS A 89 -6.47 5.16 12.61
C LYS A 89 -6.62 6.33 11.64
N GLN A 90 -6.47 6.09 10.36
CA GLN A 90 -6.67 7.14 9.33
C GLN A 90 -8.10 7.67 9.34
N GLU A 91 -9.08 6.79 9.48
CA GLU A 91 -10.49 7.18 9.57
C GLU A 91 -10.77 8.00 10.82
N GLN A 92 -10.22 7.59 11.97
CA GLN A 92 -10.34 8.35 13.22
C GLN A 92 -9.71 9.74 13.10
N ILE A 93 -8.52 9.82 12.51
CA ILE A 93 -7.84 11.09 12.26
C ILE A 93 -8.68 11.98 11.34
N LYS A 94 -9.19 11.40 10.26
CA LYS A 94 -10.05 12.11 9.30
C LYS A 94 -11.30 12.67 9.97
N GLN A 95 -11.99 11.87 10.77
CA GLN A 95 -13.18 12.30 11.52
C GLN A 95 -12.83 13.42 12.51
N LYS A 96 -11.71 13.30 13.20
CA LYS A 96 -11.22 14.31 14.13
C LYS A 96 -10.93 15.63 13.41
N TYR A 97 -10.27 15.57 12.27
CA TYR A 97 -10.01 16.75 11.44
C TYR A 97 -11.31 17.35 10.90
N GLU A 98 -12.25 16.55 10.42
CA GLU A 98 -13.54 17.03 9.95
C GLU A 98 -14.29 17.79 11.04
N LYS A 99 -14.31 17.29 12.27
CA LYS A 99 -14.91 17.97 13.42
C LYS A 99 -14.21 19.30 13.71
N VAL A 100 -12.89 19.35 13.66
CA VAL A 100 -12.11 20.56 13.87
C VAL A 100 -12.39 21.56 12.74
N PHE A 101 -12.36 21.11 11.48
CA PHE A 101 -12.60 21.96 10.31
C PHE A 101 -14.04 22.47 10.19
N SER A 102 -15.02 21.72 10.69
CA SER A 102 -16.43 22.14 10.72
C SER A 102 -16.79 22.94 11.98
N SER A 103 -15.88 23.07 12.96
CA SER A 103 -16.18 23.84 14.16
C SER A 103 -16.27 25.34 13.86
N PRO A 104 -17.21 26.07 14.48
CA PRO A 104 -17.33 27.51 14.27
C PRO A 104 -16.06 28.29 14.62
N GLU A 105 -15.33 27.86 15.62
CA GLU A 105 -14.05 28.48 16.03
C GLU A 105 -12.99 28.38 14.94
N TYR A 106 -12.85 27.22 14.31
CA TYR A 106 -11.90 27.01 13.23
C TYR A 106 -12.27 27.87 12.00
N GLN A 107 -13.53 27.93 11.64
CA GLN A 107 -14.00 28.75 10.52
C GLN A 107 -13.75 30.22 10.77
N LYS A 108 -13.96 30.70 12.00
CA LYS A 108 -13.64 32.08 12.38
C LYS A 108 -12.14 32.37 12.27
N GLN A 109 -11.29 31.45 12.73
CA GLN A 109 -9.84 31.61 12.64
C GLN A 109 -9.38 31.65 11.18
N GLN A 110 -9.93 30.81 10.31
CA GLN A 110 -9.60 30.82 8.89
C GLN A 110 -10.07 32.09 8.19
N GLN A 111 -11.25 32.59 8.51
CA GLN A 111 -11.74 33.86 8.01
C GLN A 111 -10.89 35.04 8.48
N ALA A 112 -10.50 35.04 9.74
CA ALA A 112 -9.61 36.07 10.29
C ALA A 112 -8.25 36.08 9.60
N LEU A 113 -7.66 34.89 9.34
CA LEU A 113 -6.40 34.77 8.62
C LEU A 113 -6.53 35.27 7.18
N LYS A 114 -7.59 34.92 6.48
CA LYS A 114 -7.85 35.38 5.10
C LYS A 114 -8.01 36.90 5.05
N THR A 115 -8.74 37.48 6.01
CA THR A 115 -8.93 38.93 6.09
C THR A 115 -7.63 39.65 6.38
N ALA A 116 -6.80 39.11 7.29
CA ALA A 116 -5.49 39.66 7.60
C ALA A 116 -4.54 39.60 6.40
N GLU A 117 -4.51 38.47 5.67
CA GLU A 117 -3.72 38.32 4.44
C GLU A 117 -4.14 39.31 3.36
N THR A 118 -5.44 39.47 3.15
CA THR A 118 -5.99 40.38 2.15
C THR A 118 -5.65 41.84 2.52
N ALA A 119 -5.80 42.21 3.78
CA ALA A 119 -5.45 43.55 4.24
C ALA A 119 -3.95 43.83 4.10
N SER A 120 -3.09 42.86 4.42
CA SER A 120 -1.65 42.98 4.23
C SER A 120 -1.26 43.14 2.76
N LYS A 121 -1.86 42.38 1.86
CA LYS A 121 -1.63 42.52 0.41
C LYS A 121 -2.07 43.88 -0.12
N GLN A 122 -3.22 44.37 0.28
CA GLN A 122 -3.71 45.71 -0.13
C GLN A 122 -2.80 46.81 0.35
N GLN A 123 -2.28 46.70 1.56
CA GLN A 123 -1.35 47.65 2.12
C GLN A 123 -0.01 47.67 1.36
N GLU A 124 0.52 46.49 1.02
CA GLU A 124 1.73 46.35 0.22
C GLU A 124 1.54 46.95 -1.18
N GLU A 125 0.39 46.70 -1.83
CA GLU A 125 0.09 47.28 -3.14
C GLU A 125 -0.01 48.80 -3.07
N GLN A 126 -0.63 49.37 -2.04
CA GLN A 126 -0.72 50.81 -1.84
C GLN A 126 0.65 51.45 -1.60
N GLU A 127 1.50 50.79 -0.83
CA GLU A 127 2.88 51.25 -0.60
C GLU A 127 3.71 51.23 -1.89
N ALA A 128 3.55 50.14 -2.68
CA ALA A 128 4.24 50.00 -3.97
C ALA A 128 3.79 51.09 -4.94
N ASP A 129 2.48 51.33 -5.03
CA ASP A 129 1.91 52.39 -5.89
C ASP A 129 2.37 53.78 -5.44
N ALA A 130 2.43 54.05 -4.16
CA ALA A 130 2.93 55.30 -3.60
C ALA A 130 4.40 55.54 -3.96
N LEU A 131 5.23 54.49 -3.88
CA LEU A 131 6.63 54.53 -4.29
C LEU A 131 6.81 54.81 -5.80
N LEU A 132 5.99 54.15 -6.60
CA LEU A 132 6.00 54.33 -8.07
C LEU A 132 5.55 55.74 -8.48
N SER A 133 4.60 56.34 -7.76
CA SER A 133 4.12 57.67 -8.05
C SER A 133 5.10 58.79 -7.67
N GLN A 134 6.10 58.50 -6.84
CA GLN A 134 7.17 59.42 -6.45
C GLN A 134 8.33 59.46 -7.47
N ILE A 135 8.36 58.52 -8.35
CA ILE A 135 9.37 58.47 -9.43
C ILE A 135 8.83 59.22 -10.65
#